data_1cdcf654928788418f6ed3391ec78017
#
_entry.id   1cdcf654928788418f6ed3391ec78017
#
_cell.length_a   1.000
_cell.length_b   1.000
_cell.length_c   1.000
_cell.angle_alpha   90.00
_cell.angle_beta   90.00
_cell.angle_gamma   90.00
#
_symmetry.space_group_name_H-M   'P 1'
#
loop_
_entity.id
_entity.type
_entity.pdbx_description
1 polymer ?
#
loop_
_entity_poly.entity_id
_entity_poly.type
_entity_poly.pdbx_seq_one_letter_code
_entity_poly.pdbx_strand_id
1 'polypeptide(L)'
;MIALADEEKTHSKKLVPPMKYLISAGLFILLAIYLASVVPTIEIAWVGAILLLTIYLFAFEVVGVDVAALSVMVLLGLSSLLAPWMGLDSGLVDNRHLFDGFSSNAVMSIIAVMIIGAGLDKTGIMSKVAAFILKVGGTTETRIIPIISATVGFISSFMQNVGAAALFLPVVSRISARSGLPMSRLLMPMGFTAILGGTMTMVGSSPLILLNDLILTSNQALPEAQQMDTWGLFSVTPVGAALIVTGILYFVIAGRFVLPTTKTESSTKGTNPMDYFHDVYGVDYAIHELVVTDGSDLIGKRLDDIESAHRIRIIATKISGEANRVGPGALARDTDIEAGMVMGVVADPNDLEQFVEKYSLKKRAVMRTFIDDLSPLKSGVAEVVIPPRSKLIGKSARDVWMRKTYGLAMIGLHRDGETMREGDDIRNLPLKAGDTLVVHTAWIALERIEKDHDFVVVTTEYPREEEMRPHKIFPAVIFFGIALYMVLFTDIRLSIALLTGAIGMILTKVLSIEEAYEAVSWKTVFLLASLIPLGLAVETTGTAKWIAEQVLVVVGDQPLWVIQSAVAVLA
;
A
#
# COMPACT_ATOMS: atom_id res chain seq x y z
N MET A 1 -27.86 -19.10 -1.04
CA MET A 1 -27.63 -20.48 -0.58
C MET A 1 -26.77 -21.31 -1.55
N ILE A 2 -26.77 -21.04 -2.85
CA ILE A 2 -25.92 -21.74 -3.83
C ILE A 2 -24.49 -21.17 -3.90
N ALA A 3 -24.31 -19.88 -3.67
CA ALA A 3 -22.99 -19.22 -3.65
C ALA A 3 -22.13 -19.62 -2.44
N LEU A 4 -22.73 -19.88 -1.29
CA LEU A 4 -22.00 -20.39 -0.11
C LEU A 4 -21.50 -21.84 -0.28
N ALA A 5 -22.11 -22.61 -1.19
CA ALA A 5 -21.67 -23.98 -1.50
C ALA A 5 -20.46 -24.02 -2.45
N ASP A 6 -20.24 -22.96 -3.24
CA ASP A 6 -19.08 -22.87 -4.13
C ASP A 6 -17.85 -22.24 -3.44
N GLU A 7 -18.03 -21.36 -2.45
CA GLU A 7 -16.93 -20.91 -1.58
C GLU A 7 -16.41 -22.04 -0.69
N GLU A 8 -17.28 -22.91 -0.17
CA GLU A 8 -16.84 -24.13 0.55
C GLU A 8 -16.08 -25.11 -0.34
N LYS A 9 -16.34 -25.14 -1.65
CA LYS A 9 -15.57 -25.97 -2.59
C LYS A 9 -14.22 -25.38 -2.97
N THR A 10 -14.03 -24.07 -2.88
CA THR A 10 -12.73 -23.43 -3.17
C THR A 10 -11.78 -23.50 -1.96
N HIS A 11 -12.27 -23.65 -0.73
CA HIS A 11 -11.45 -23.85 0.48
C HIS A 11 -11.16 -25.31 0.84
N SER A 12 -11.68 -26.28 0.10
CA SER A 12 -11.19 -27.66 0.12
C SER A 12 -9.89 -27.79 -0.67
N LYS A 13 -8.96 -26.84 -0.53
CA LYS A 13 -7.60 -26.96 -1.04
C LYS A 13 -6.87 -28.02 -0.21
N LYS A 14 -6.77 -29.22 -0.83
CA LYS A 14 -5.76 -30.26 -0.63
C LYS A 14 -4.89 -30.03 0.62
N LEU A 15 -5.19 -30.79 1.67
CA LEU A 15 -4.35 -30.96 2.87
C LEU A 15 -2.91 -31.45 2.56
N VAL A 16 -2.59 -31.73 1.30
CA VAL A 16 -1.27 -32.14 0.86
C VAL A 16 -0.61 -30.91 0.21
N PRO A 17 0.47 -30.37 0.81
CA PRO A 17 1.21 -29.26 0.21
C PRO A 17 1.72 -29.68 -1.17
N PRO A 18 1.80 -28.77 -2.14
CA PRO A 18 2.31 -29.09 -3.48
C PRO A 18 3.71 -29.71 -3.39
N MET A 19 3.99 -30.68 -4.25
CA MET A 19 5.22 -31.51 -4.25
C MET A 19 6.51 -30.69 -4.05
N LYS A 20 6.56 -29.47 -4.57
CA LYS A 20 7.70 -28.55 -4.40
C LYS A 20 8.02 -28.22 -2.93
N TYR A 21 7.01 -28.04 -2.09
CA TYR A 21 7.21 -27.76 -0.66
C TYR A 21 7.67 -29.01 0.10
N LEU A 22 7.22 -30.19 -0.28
CA LEU A 22 7.69 -31.45 0.32
C LEU A 22 9.14 -31.74 -0.03
N ILE A 23 9.53 -31.50 -1.29
CA ILE A 23 10.92 -31.69 -1.74
C ILE A 23 11.85 -30.68 -1.03
N SER A 24 11.46 -29.40 -0.97
CA SER A 24 12.27 -28.39 -0.28
C SER A 24 12.37 -28.65 1.21
N ALA A 25 11.28 -29.01 1.89
CA ALA A 25 11.32 -29.40 3.29
C ALA A 25 12.24 -30.60 3.54
N GLY A 26 12.18 -31.63 2.68
CA GLY A 26 13.09 -32.78 2.74
C GLY A 26 14.55 -32.37 2.60
N LEU A 27 14.86 -31.45 1.67
CA LEU A 27 16.22 -30.92 1.50
C LEU A 27 16.71 -30.17 2.75
N PHE A 28 15.88 -29.31 3.34
CA PHE A 28 16.24 -28.58 4.56
C PHE A 28 16.40 -29.52 5.77
N ILE A 29 15.60 -30.56 5.89
CA ILE A 29 15.76 -31.59 6.93
C ILE A 29 17.09 -32.34 6.74
N LEU A 30 17.42 -32.75 5.52
CA LEU A 30 18.69 -33.40 5.23
C LEU A 30 19.88 -32.47 5.55
N LEU A 31 19.77 -31.18 5.23
CA LEU A 31 20.78 -30.20 5.57
C LEU A 31 20.93 -30.02 7.09
N ALA A 32 19.82 -30.00 7.83
CA ALA A 32 19.84 -29.92 9.29
C ALA A 32 20.50 -31.18 9.93
N ILE A 33 20.20 -32.38 9.38
CA ILE A 33 20.83 -33.64 9.84
C ILE A 33 22.35 -33.63 9.53
N TYR A 34 22.73 -33.18 8.33
CA TYR A 34 24.11 -33.01 7.96
C TYR A 34 24.83 -32.03 8.89
N LEU A 35 24.22 -30.86 9.13
CA LEU A 35 24.75 -29.86 10.05
C LEU A 35 24.96 -30.47 11.44
N ALA A 36 23.98 -31.17 11.97
CA ALA A 36 24.07 -31.85 13.27
C ALA A 36 25.25 -32.87 13.38
N SER A 37 25.71 -33.43 12.25
CA SER A 37 26.83 -34.36 12.20
C SER A 37 28.21 -33.67 12.18
N VAL A 38 28.26 -32.38 11.84
CA VAL A 38 29.51 -31.64 11.64
C VAL A 38 29.79 -30.65 12.78
N VAL A 39 28.75 -30.18 13.47
CA VAL A 39 28.89 -29.18 14.54
C VAL A 39 29.48 -29.78 15.82
N PRO A 40 30.27 -28.97 16.59
CA PRO A 40 30.97 -29.46 17.78
C PRO A 40 30.07 -29.72 18.99
N THR A 41 28.93 -29.03 19.11
CA THR A 41 28.01 -29.17 20.26
C THR A 41 26.55 -29.34 19.83
N ILE A 42 25.76 -29.94 20.71
CA ILE A 42 24.34 -30.20 20.43
C ILE A 42 23.51 -28.91 20.42
N GLU A 43 23.91 -27.90 21.19
CA GLU A 43 23.26 -26.58 21.22
C GLU A 43 23.37 -25.91 19.85
N ILE A 44 24.59 -25.93 19.25
CA ILE A 44 24.83 -25.38 17.91
C ILE A 44 23.99 -26.14 16.87
N ALA A 45 23.82 -27.48 17.01
CA ALA A 45 23.00 -28.27 16.13
C ALA A 45 21.53 -27.81 16.16
N TRP A 46 20.96 -27.65 17.34
CA TRP A 46 19.55 -27.23 17.49
C TRP A 46 19.32 -25.80 17.05
N VAL A 47 20.21 -24.85 17.43
CA VAL A 47 20.09 -23.45 16.99
C VAL A 47 20.26 -23.36 15.47
N GLY A 48 21.20 -24.12 14.89
CA GLY A 48 21.35 -24.19 13.43
C GLY A 48 20.14 -24.78 12.73
N ALA A 49 19.49 -25.80 13.29
CA ALA A 49 18.26 -26.36 12.76
C ALA A 49 17.09 -25.36 12.83
N ILE A 50 16.95 -24.61 13.92
CA ILE A 50 15.95 -23.55 14.06
C ILE A 50 16.21 -22.40 13.09
N LEU A 51 17.49 -22.01 12.90
CA LEU A 51 17.87 -21.01 11.91
C LEU A 51 17.51 -21.45 10.49
N LEU A 52 17.83 -22.69 10.12
CA LEU A 52 17.44 -23.27 8.83
C LEU A 52 15.91 -23.33 8.67
N LEU A 53 15.19 -23.70 9.72
CA LEU A 53 13.72 -23.66 9.71
C LEU A 53 13.20 -22.25 9.47
N THR A 54 13.80 -21.25 10.11
CA THR A 54 13.44 -19.84 9.93
C THR A 54 13.63 -19.42 8.47
N ILE A 55 14.81 -19.72 7.90
CA ILE A 55 15.13 -19.44 6.49
C ILE A 55 14.13 -20.15 5.57
N TYR A 56 13.83 -21.41 5.84
CA TYR A 56 12.85 -22.17 5.05
C TYR A 56 11.47 -21.53 5.07
N LEU A 57 10.96 -21.18 6.26
CA LEU A 57 9.62 -20.57 6.41
C LEU A 57 9.52 -19.23 5.67
N PHE A 58 10.60 -18.43 5.69
CA PHE A 58 10.65 -17.14 5.01
C PHE A 58 10.83 -17.28 3.50
N ALA A 59 11.75 -18.13 3.05
CA ALA A 59 12.05 -18.28 1.62
C ALA A 59 10.90 -18.88 0.82
N PHE A 60 10.12 -19.75 1.45
CA PHE A 60 8.98 -20.41 0.78
C PHE A 60 7.63 -19.82 1.14
N GLU A 61 7.60 -18.79 2.01
CA GLU A 61 6.36 -18.13 2.47
C GLU A 61 5.27 -19.14 2.87
N VAL A 62 5.67 -20.18 3.62
CA VAL A 62 4.75 -21.26 4.04
C VAL A 62 3.63 -20.71 4.91
N VAL A 63 3.99 -19.72 5.75
CA VAL A 63 3.08 -18.93 6.59
C VAL A 63 3.52 -17.47 6.55
N GLY A 64 2.71 -16.55 7.05
CA GLY A 64 3.11 -15.15 7.16
C GLY A 64 4.43 -15.00 7.94
N VAL A 65 5.30 -14.08 7.52
CA VAL A 65 6.65 -13.90 8.11
C VAL A 65 6.60 -13.58 9.61
N ASP A 66 5.58 -12.87 10.06
CA ASP A 66 5.29 -12.57 11.45
C ASP A 66 4.91 -13.83 12.25
N VAL A 67 4.06 -14.68 11.67
CA VAL A 67 3.68 -15.97 12.26
C VAL A 67 4.88 -16.91 12.31
N ALA A 68 5.72 -16.95 11.27
CA ALA A 68 6.94 -17.74 11.25
C ALA A 68 7.90 -17.30 12.37
N ALA A 69 8.13 -15.99 12.52
CA ALA A 69 8.99 -15.44 13.56
C ALA A 69 8.46 -15.74 14.98
N LEU A 70 7.16 -15.54 15.20
CA LEU A 70 6.50 -15.92 16.46
C LEU A 70 6.64 -17.41 16.76
N SER A 71 6.47 -18.27 15.74
CA SER A 71 6.63 -19.72 15.90
C SER A 71 8.05 -20.09 16.31
N VAL A 72 9.04 -19.45 15.72
CA VAL A 72 10.45 -19.64 16.07
C VAL A 72 10.72 -19.20 17.53
N MET A 73 10.20 -18.03 17.92
CA MET A 73 10.32 -17.56 19.31
C MET A 73 9.67 -18.54 20.30
N VAL A 74 8.47 -19.05 19.99
CA VAL A 74 7.79 -20.05 20.81
C VAL A 74 8.60 -21.35 20.90
N LEU A 75 9.17 -21.81 19.77
CA LEU A 75 10.04 -23.01 19.78
C LEU A 75 11.27 -22.82 20.67
N LEU A 76 11.91 -21.64 20.61
CA LEU A 76 13.03 -21.29 21.49
C LEU A 76 12.60 -21.31 22.97
N GLY A 77 11.44 -20.75 23.30
CA GLY A 77 10.91 -20.80 24.67
C GLY A 77 10.58 -22.22 25.14
N LEU A 78 9.99 -23.04 24.28
CA LEU A 78 9.68 -24.44 24.56
C LEU A 78 10.93 -25.30 24.68
N SER A 79 12.08 -24.89 24.14
CA SER A 79 13.34 -25.63 24.26
C SER A 79 13.72 -25.90 25.72
N SER A 80 13.35 -25.00 26.65
CA SER A 80 13.60 -25.22 28.10
C SER A 80 12.79 -26.39 28.69
N LEU A 81 11.55 -26.59 28.20
CA LEU A 81 10.72 -27.74 28.59
C LEU A 81 11.19 -29.03 27.93
N LEU A 82 11.62 -28.93 26.68
CA LEU A 82 12.07 -30.06 25.86
C LEU A 82 13.54 -30.42 26.06
N ALA A 83 14.30 -29.63 26.81
CA ALA A 83 15.73 -29.80 27.03
C ALA A 83 16.15 -31.24 27.35
N PRO A 84 15.48 -31.99 28.27
CA PRO A 84 15.86 -33.37 28.56
C PRO A 84 15.76 -34.31 27.36
N TRP A 85 14.80 -34.05 26.44
CA TRP A 85 14.59 -34.87 25.25
C TRP A 85 15.48 -34.43 24.09
N MET A 86 15.90 -33.17 24.11
CA MET A 86 16.84 -32.62 23.15
C MET A 86 18.32 -32.91 23.50
N GLY A 87 18.57 -33.50 24.66
CA GLY A 87 19.94 -33.76 25.17
C GLY A 87 20.66 -32.49 25.65
N LEU A 88 19.89 -31.47 26.06
CA LEU A 88 20.38 -30.19 26.54
C LEU A 88 20.32 -30.14 28.09
N ASP A 89 21.26 -29.46 28.72
CA ASP A 89 21.23 -29.21 30.16
C ASP A 89 20.22 -28.13 30.55
N SER A 90 19.95 -27.19 29.63
CA SER A 90 19.01 -26.09 29.81
C SER A 90 18.38 -25.69 28.48
N GLY A 91 17.41 -24.77 28.48
CA GLY A 91 16.85 -24.19 27.24
C GLY A 91 17.89 -23.42 26.43
N LEU A 92 17.66 -23.33 25.12
CA LEU A 92 18.52 -22.59 24.19
C LEU A 92 18.53 -21.07 24.47
N VAL A 93 17.46 -20.58 25.10
CA VAL A 93 17.31 -19.18 25.57
C VAL A 93 16.69 -19.21 26.97
N ASP A 94 17.13 -18.33 27.85
CA ASP A 94 16.44 -18.12 29.12
C ASP A 94 15.05 -17.49 28.87
N ASN A 95 14.00 -18.14 29.34
CA ASN A 95 12.63 -17.70 29.19
C ASN A 95 12.35 -16.30 29.76
N ARG A 96 13.19 -15.81 30.67
CA ARG A 96 13.10 -14.44 31.21
C ARG A 96 13.41 -13.40 30.15
N HIS A 97 14.26 -13.72 29.19
CA HIS A 97 14.72 -12.84 28.11
C HIS A 97 14.01 -13.10 26.77
N LEU A 98 13.08 -14.05 26.72
CA LEU A 98 12.39 -14.44 25.50
C LEU A 98 11.61 -13.28 24.85
N PHE A 99 11.08 -12.38 25.67
CA PHE A 99 10.26 -11.25 25.22
C PHE A 99 10.99 -9.91 25.23
N ASP A 100 12.29 -9.88 25.52
CA ASP A 100 13.08 -8.64 25.56
C ASP A 100 13.09 -7.91 24.19
N GLY A 101 12.89 -8.66 23.11
CA GLY A 101 12.74 -8.08 21.79
C GLY A 101 11.60 -7.05 21.68
N PHE A 102 10.48 -7.26 22.38
CA PHE A 102 9.37 -6.33 22.38
C PHE A 102 9.64 -5.02 23.14
N SER A 103 10.58 -5.04 24.07
CA SER A 103 11.04 -3.87 24.82
C SER A 103 12.32 -3.25 24.25
N SER A 104 12.85 -3.77 23.14
CA SER A 104 14.08 -3.28 22.54
C SER A 104 13.94 -1.83 22.03
N ASN A 105 15.06 -1.08 22.09
CA ASN A 105 15.10 0.28 21.54
C ASN A 105 14.79 0.31 20.05
N ALA A 106 15.18 -0.72 19.28
CA ALA A 106 14.90 -0.81 17.87
C ALA A 106 13.40 -0.89 17.60
N VAL A 107 12.68 -1.80 18.25
CA VAL A 107 11.24 -1.98 18.05
C VAL A 107 10.47 -0.72 18.47
N MET A 108 10.83 -0.11 19.61
CA MET A 108 10.21 1.14 20.05
C MET A 108 10.49 2.31 19.09
N SER A 109 11.70 2.37 18.52
CA SER A 109 12.05 3.38 17.51
C SER A 109 11.23 3.20 16.23
N ILE A 110 11.06 1.96 15.77
CA ILE A 110 10.28 1.62 14.58
C ILE A 110 8.81 2.02 14.76
N ILE A 111 8.21 1.71 15.91
CA ILE A 111 6.84 2.14 16.23
C ILE A 111 6.73 3.67 16.17
N ALA A 112 7.65 4.38 16.80
CA ALA A 112 7.66 5.84 16.82
C ALA A 112 7.80 6.45 15.42
N VAL A 113 8.69 5.90 14.58
CA VAL A 113 8.89 6.34 13.18
C VAL A 113 7.63 6.14 12.34
N MET A 114 6.95 5.00 12.49
CA MET A 114 5.70 4.75 11.79
C MET A 114 4.64 5.78 12.14
N ILE A 115 4.50 6.12 13.42
CA ILE A 115 3.56 7.15 13.89
C ILE A 115 3.93 8.54 13.35
N ILE A 116 5.22 8.92 13.42
CA ILE A 116 5.70 10.19 12.87
C ILE A 116 5.45 10.27 11.37
N GLY A 117 5.77 9.20 10.63
CA GLY A 117 5.55 9.12 9.20
C GLY A 117 4.08 9.33 8.82
N ALA A 118 3.17 8.64 9.50
CA ALA A 118 1.73 8.82 9.31
C ALA A 118 1.27 10.23 9.67
N GLY A 119 1.82 10.84 10.73
CA GLY A 119 1.53 12.21 11.11
C GLY A 119 1.94 13.22 10.02
N LEU A 120 3.11 13.06 9.43
CA LEU A 120 3.58 13.90 8.33
C LEU A 120 2.71 13.71 7.07
N ASP A 121 2.31 12.48 6.77
CA ASP A 121 1.45 12.15 5.64
C ASP A 121 0.05 12.75 5.79
N LYS A 122 -0.58 12.56 6.96
CA LYS A 122 -1.90 13.10 7.30
C LYS A 122 -2.01 14.62 7.19
N THR A 123 -0.88 15.34 7.35
CA THR A 123 -0.85 16.79 7.14
C THR A 123 -0.75 17.21 5.68
N GLY A 124 -0.45 16.27 4.77
CA GLY A 124 -0.25 16.55 3.34
C GLY A 124 1.04 17.31 3.03
N ILE A 125 1.97 17.42 3.97
CA ILE A 125 3.26 18.12 3.73
C ILE A 125 4.06 17.40 2.65
N MET A 126 4.04 16.06 2.63
CA MET A 126 4.75 15.27 1.64
C MET A 126 4.17 15.47 0.24
N SER A 127 2.85 15.60 0.11
CA SER A 127 2.18 15.94 -1.14
C SER A 127 2.59 17.32 -1.66
N LYS A 128 2.77 18.30 -0.76
CA LYS A 128 3.27 19.65 -1.14
C LYS A 128 4.72 19.62 -1.61
N VAL A 129 5.58 18.86 -0.92
CA VAL A 129 6.98 18.65 -1.34
C VAL A 129 7.02 17.99 -2.72
N ALA A 130 6.23 16.93 -2.92
CA ALA A 130 6.11 16.27 -4.21
C ALA A 130 5.64 17.21 -5.33
N ALA A 131 4.59 17.99 -5.09
CA ALA A 131 4.04 18.93 -6.07
C ALA A 131 5.07 20.04 -6.43
N PHE A 132 5.82 20.53 -5.46
CA PHE A 132 6.89 21.51 -5.69
C PHE A 132 7.99 20.96 -6.61
N ILE A 133 8.47 19.74 -6.33
CA ILE A 133 9.55 19.13 -7.10
C ILE A 133 9.09 18.81 -8.53
N LEU A 134 7.86 18.33 -8.70
CA LEU A 134 7.28 18.06 -10.04
C LEU A 134 7.09 19.35 -10.86
N LYS A 135 6.80 20.48 -10.22
CA LYS A 135 6.69 21.78 -10.90
C LYS A 135 8.02 22.21 -11.56
N VAL A 136 9.13 21.80 -10.97
CA VAL A 136 10.48 22.09 -11.48
C VAL A 136 10.90 21.14 -12.61
N GLY A 137 10.28 19.95 -12.70
CA GLY A 137 10.78 18.81 -13.48
C GLY A 137 10.48 18.76 -14.96
N GLY A 138 9.52 19.51 -15.48
CA GLY A 138 9.15 19.46 -16.90
C GLY A 138 8.37 18.20 -17.31
N THR A 139 8.23 17.95 -18.64
CA THR A 139 7.31 16.95 -19.19
C THR A 139 7.97 15.82 -20.01
N THR A 140 9.29 15.78 -20.11
CA THR A 140 10.01 14.75 -20.89
C THR A 140 10.36 13.52 -20.05
N GLU A 141 10.26 12.31 -20.62
CA GLU A 141 10.56 11.04 -19.95
C GLU A 141 11.93 11.06 -19.22
N THR A 142 12.96 11.54 -19.91
CA THR A 142 14.34 11.65 -19.38
C THR A 142 14.49 12.57 -18.18
N ARG A 143 13.53 13.47 -17.94
CA ARG A 143 13.49 14.36 -16.77
C ARG A 143 12.50 13.88 -15.71
N ILE A 144 11.36 13.34 -16.14
CA ILE A 144 10.31 12.89 -15.25
C ILE A 144 10.80 11.71 -14.38
N ILE A 145 11.45 10.70 -14.98
CA ILE A 145 11.94 9.52 -14.24
C ILE A 145 12.92 9.92 -13.12
N PRO A 146 14.02 10.68 -13.38
CA PRO A 146 14.92 11.08 -12.31
C PRO A 146 14.26 11.91 -11.22
N ILE A 147 13.35 12.80 -11.58
CA ILE A 147 12.71 13.69 -10.62
C ILE A 147 11.74 12.96 -9.71
N ILE A 148 10.87 12.11 -10.28
CA ILE A 148 9.98 11.27 -9.47
C ILE A 148 10.83 10.37 -8.57
N SER A 149 11.83 9.70 -9.13
CA SER A 149 12.70 8.78 -8.40
C SER A 149 13.47 9.48 -7.26
N ALA A 150 14.09 10.62 -7.53
CA ALA A 150 14.81 11.38 -6.50
C ALA A 150 13.85 11.87 -5.41
N THR A 151 12.65 12.33 -5.78
CA THR A 151 11.66 12.81 -4.82
C THR A 151 11.14 11.70 -3.93
N VAL A 152 10.77 10.56 -4.52
CA VAL A 152 10.29 9.39 -3.77
C VAL A 152 11.41 8.86 -2.88
N GLY A 153 12.64 8.74 -3.37
CA GLY A 153 13.79 8.34 -2.57
C GLY A 153 14.06 9.27 -1.40
N PHE A 154 13.97 10.60 -1.61
CA PHE A 154 14.11 11.57 -0.53
C PHE A 154 12.99 11.44 0.52
N ILE A 155 11.74 11.32 0.09
CA ILE A 155 10.60 11.17 1.00
C ILE A 155 10.70 9.85 1.76
N SER A 156 11.06 8.75 1.08
CA SER A 156 11.24 7.43 1.68
C SER A 156 12.39 7.38 2.70
N SER A 157 13.30 8.35 2.70
CA SER A 157 14.35 8.43 3.72
C SER A 157 13.82 8.78 5.12
N PHE A 158 12.61 9.31 5.22
CA PHE A 158 11.98 9.73 6.49
C PHE A 158 10.66 9.01 6.78
N MET A 159 10.17 8.17 5.87
CA MET A 159 8.95 7.39 6.07
C MET A 159 9.10 6.01 5.45
N GLN A 160 8.16 5.11 5.73
CA GLN A 160 8.18 3.77 5.16
C GLN A 160 8.07 3.78 3.63
N ASN A 161 8.81 2.88 2.98
CA ASN A 161 8.87 2.74 1.53
C ASN A 161 7.48 2.59 0.88
N VAL A 162 6.59 1.81 1.51
CA VAL A 162 5.22 1.58 1.03
C VAL A 162 4.41 2.87 1.06
N GLY A 163 4.50 3.64 2.15
CA GLY A 163 3.83 4.94 2.27
C GLY A 163 4.33 5.94 1.23
N ALA A 164 5.66 6.04 1.03
CA ALA A 164 6.24 6.89 0.00
C ALA A 164 5.75 6.50 -1.41
N ALA A 165 5.72 5.21 -1.72
CA ALA A 165 5.23 4.72 -3.00
C ALA A 165 3.73 4.99 -3.19
N ALA A 166 2.90 4.73 -2.16
CA ALA A 166 1.45 4.98 -2.21
C ALA A 166 1.12 6.45 -2.44
N LEU A 167 1.83 7.37 -1.78
CA LEU A 167 1.69 8.82 -1.96
C LEU A 167 1.90 9.25 -3.42
N PHE A 168 2.87 8.62 -4.11
CA PHE A 168 3.21 8.99 -5.48
C PHE A 168 2.39 8.27 -6.54
N LEU A 169 1.68 7.20 -6.21
CA LEU A 169 0.87 6.45 -7.16
C LEU A 169 -0.15 7.33 -7.91
N PRO A 170 -0.95 8.20 -7.24
CA PRO A 170 -1.85 9.13 -7.93
C PRO A 170 -1.12 10.14 -8.81
N VAL A 171 0.06 10.61 -8.36
CA VAL A 171 0.88 11.58 -9.09
C VAL A 171 1.42 10.96 -10.38
N VAL A 172 1.95 9.75 -10.28
CA VAL A 172 2.48 8.99 -11.44
C VAL A 172 1.36 8.66 -12.42
N SER A 173 0.18 8.23 -11.94
CA SER A 173 -1.00 8.00 -12.79
C SER A 173 -1.39 9.24 -13.57
N ARG A 174 -1.42 10.39 -12.93
CA ARG A 174 -1.72 11.70 -13.55
C ARG A 174 -0.67 12.09 -14.59
N ILE A 175 0.61 11.89 -14.29
CA ILE A 175 1.71 12.19 -15.22
C ILE A 175 1.64 11.26 -16.43
N SER A 176 1.45 9.96 -16.23
CA SER A 176 1.27 8.96 -17.29
C SER A 176 0.15 9.38 -18.24
N ALA A 177 -1.01 9.72 -17.71
CA ALA A 177 -2.16 10.16 -18.50
C ALA A 177 -1.93 11.47 -19.28
N ARG A 178 -1.15 12.42 -18.73
CA ARG A 178 -0.84 13.70 -19.40
C ARG A 178 0.28 13.59 -20.41
N SER A 179 1.30 12.78 -20.13
CA SER A 179 2.49 12.64 -20.98
C SER A 179 2.33 11.57 -22.06
N GLY A 180 1.37 10.66 -21.91
CA GLY A 180 1.20 9.50 -22.78
C GLY A 180 2.25 8.40 -22.54
N LEU A 181 3.06 8.53 -21.49
CA LEU A 181 4.05 7.52 -21.10
C LEU A 181 3.35 6.33 -20.42
N PRO A 182 3.75 5.08 -20.73
CA PRO A 182 3.23 3.91 -20.03
C PRO A 182 3.46 4.02 -18.53
N MET A 183 2.43 3.70 -17.73
CA MET A 183 2.49 3.77 -16.27
C MET A 183 3.61 2.88 -15.69
N SER A 184 3.85 1.71 -16.29
CA SER A 184 4.93 0.78 -15.93
C SER A 184 6.32 1.40 -15.99
N ARG A 185 6.57 2.33 -16.93
CA ARG A 185 7.84 3.06 -17.06
C ARG A 185 8.09 4.07 -15.96
N LEU A 186 7.06 4.48 -15.24
CA LEU A 186 7.15 5.42 -14.12
C LEU A 186 7.09 4.70 -12.78
N LEU A 187 6.25 3.66 -12.65
CA LEU A 187 6.06 2.92 -11.39
C LEU A 187 7.29 2.13 -10.98
N MET A 188 7.96 1.47 -11.94
CA MET A 188 9.12 0.63 -11.63
C MET A 188 10.29 1.44 -11.06
N PRO A 189 10.78 2.52 -11.72
CA PRO A 189 11.81 3.38 -11.15
C PRO A 189 11.40 3.99 -9.82
N MET A 190 10.14 4.41 -9.68
CA MET A 190 9.58 4.95 -8.44
C MET A 190 9.64 3.94 -7.29
N GLY A 191 9.17 2.70 -7.53
CA GLY A 191 9.16 1.66 -6.51
C GLY A 191 10.58 1.27 -6.06
N PHE A 192 11.50 1.09 -7.01
CA PHE A 192 12.90 0.83 -6.69
C PHE A 192 13.55 1.95 -5.88
N THR A 193 13.33 3.19 -6.27
CA THR A 193 13.92 4.32 -5.53
C THR A 193 13.23 4.57 -4.19
N ALA A 194 11.96 4.17 -4.01
CA ALA A 194 11.34 4.13 -2.69
C ALA A 194 12.08 3.16 -1.75
N ILE A 195 12.46 1.97 -2.24
CA ILE A 195 13.22 0.99 -1.46
C ILE A 195 14.64 1.52 -1.17
N LEU A 196 15.34 2.00 -2.20
CA LEU A 196 16.69 2.55 -2.03
C LEU A 196 16.70 3.80 -1.14
N GLY A 197 15.62 4.60 -1.16
CA GLY A 197 15.45 5.76 -0.29
C GLY A 197 15.45 5.42 1.19
N GLY A 198 14.90 4.25 1.54
CA GLY A 198 14.96 3.74 2.91
C GLY A 198 16.37 3.55 3.46
N THR A 199 17.39 3.43 2.60
CA THR A 199 18.79 3.31 3.03
C THR A 199 19.50 4.65 3.20
N MET A 200 18.81 5.77 2.99
CA MET A 200 19.41 7.12 3.16
C MET A 200 19.59 7.52 4.62
N THR A 201 18.72 7.05 5.50
CA THR A 201 18.79 7.36 6.93
C THR A 201 18.50 6.11 7.76
N MET A 202 18.93 6.10 9.01
CA MET A 202 18.62 5.01 9.93
C MET A 202 17.10 4.88 10.18
N VAL A 203 16.33 5.93 9.98
CA VAL A 203 14.87 5.98 10.19
C VAL A 203 14.09 5.40 9.00
N GLY A 204 14.62 5.53 7.79
CA GLY A 204 13.95 5.10 6.57
C GLY A 204 13.79 3.59 6.42
N SER A 205 14.59 2.80 7.17
CA SER A 205 14.58 1.34 7.09
C SER A 205 14.68 0.70 8.48
N SER A 206 13.67 -0.09 8.83
CA SER A 206 13.62 -0.81 10.11
C SER A 206 14.87 -1.69 10.39
N PRO A 207 15.43 -2.45 9.41
CA PRO A 207 16.64 -3.23 9.61
C PRO A 207 17.87 -2.39 10.01
N LEU A 208 17.97 -1.13 9.54
CA LEU A 208 19.08 -0.26 9.93
C LEU A 208 19.01 0.19 11.39
N ILE A 209 17.79 0.38 11.92
CA ILE A 209 17.62 0.68 13.36
C ILE A 209 18.05 -0.53 14.19
N LEU A 210 17.66 -1.75 13.76
CA LEU A 210 18.04 -3.00 14.42
C LEU A 210 19.56 -3.21 14.46
N LEU A 211 20.30 -2.74 13.45
CA LEU A 211 21.76 -2.84 13.40
C LEU A 211 22.42 -2.24 14.65
N ASN A 212 21.95 -1.08 15.11
CA ASN A 212 22.52 -0.46 16.31
C ASN A 212 22.25 -1.29 17.57
N ASP A 213 21.09 -1.92 17.70
CA ASP A 213 20.82 -2.82 18.82
C ASP A 213 21.72 -4.08 18.76
N LEU A 214 21.98 -4.60 17.56
CA LEU A 214 22.91 -5.73 17.38
C LEU A 214 24.36 -5.33 17.72
N ILE A 215 24.80 -4.11 17.35
CA ILE A 215 26.12 -3.58 17.72
C ILE A 215 26.24 -3.49 19.27
N LEU A 216 25.22 -2.92 19.92
CA LEU A 216 25.21 -2.78 21.38
C LEU A 216 25.22 -4.15 22.08
N THR A 217 24.48 -5.12 21.57
CA THR A 217 24.45 -6.49 22.09
C THR A 217 25.82 -7.15 21.91
N SER A 218 26.42 -7.07 20.73
CA SER A 218 27.74 -7.62 20.44
C SER A 218 28.83 -6.99 21.30
N ASN A 219 28.75 -5.68 21.54
CA ASN A 219 29.72 -4.97 22.39
C ASN A 219 29.75 -5.45 23.85
N GLN A 220 28.63 -6.02 24.35
CA GLN A 220 28.61 -6.59 25.71
C GLN A 220 29.54 -7.79 25.86
N ALA A 221 29.78 -8.51 24.78
CA ALA A 221 30.67 -9.70 24.77
C ALA A 221 32.12 -9.36 24.39
N LEU A 222 32.40 -8.12 23.94
CA LEU A 222 33.69 -7.70 23.42
C LEU A 222 34.47 -6.83 24.44
N PRO A 223 35.82 -6.95 24.50
CA PRO A 223 36.68 -6.02 25.23
C PRO A 223 36.50 -4.59 24.71
N GLU A 224 36.62 -3.56 25.56
CA GLU A 224 36.45 -2.15 25.19
C GLU A 224 37.21 -1.73 23.92
N ALA A 225 38.42 -2.25 23.73
CA ALA A 225 39.26 -1.95 22.57
C ALA A 225 38.73 -2.51 21.23
N GLN A 226 37.74 -3.42 21.27
CA GLN A 226 37.15 -4.07 20.09
C GLN A 226 35.69 -3.71 19.93
N GLN A 227 35.14 -2.88 20.80
CA GLN A 227 33.76 -2.42 20.69
C GLN A 227 33.59 -1.48 19.49
N MET A 228 32.45 -1.62 18.82
CA MET A 228 32.08 -0.81 17.67
C MET A 228 31.20 0.37 18.11
N ASP A 229 31.43 1.52 17.51
CA ASP A 229 30.54 2.65 17.69
C ASP A 229 29.17 2.41 17.02
N THR A 230 28.10 2.89 17.65
CA THR A 230 26.77 2.88 17.03
C THR A 230 26.70 3.90 15.89
N TRP A 231 25.91 3.58 14.89
CA TRP A 231 25.75 4.45 13.72
C TRP A 231 24.78 5.58 14.03
N GLY A 232 25.16 6.81 13.68
CA GLY A 232 24.29 7.98 13.74
C GLY A 232 23.27 7.97 12.60
N LEU A 233 22.27 8.86 12.71
CA LEU A 233 21.14 8.96 11.77
C LEU A 233 21.55 8.98 10.29
N PHE A 234 22.62 9.70 9.95
CA PHE A 234 23.09 9.91 8.58
C PHE A 234 24.37 9.12 8.24
N SER A 235 24.81 8.21 9.08
CA SER A 235 26.03 7.40 8.81
C SER A 235 25.90 6.57 7.54
N VAL A 236 24.70 6.12 7.21
CA VAL A 236 24.40 5.34 6.00
C VAL A 236 24.16 6.19 4.75
N THR A 237 23.97 7.51 4.89
CA THR A 237 23.60 8.42 3.80
C THR A 237 24.55 8.39 2.59
N PRO A 238 25.88 8.31 2.74
CA PRO A 238 26.77 8.24 1.57
C PRO A 238 26.50 7.01 0.70
N VAL A 239 26.25 5.86 1.33
CA VAL A 239 25.92 4.61 0.62
C VAL A 239 24.51 4.71 0.02
N GLY A 240 23.52 5.16 0.78
CA GLY A 240 22.15 5.36 0.30
C GLY A 240 22.06 6.32 -0.88
N ALA A 241 22.79 7.43 -0.83
CA ALA A 241 22.88 8.39 -1.93
C ALA A 241 23.49 7.76 -3.19
N ALA A 242 24.59 7.02 -3.04
CA ALA A 242 25.22 6.32 -4.15
C ALA A 242 24.25 5.29 -4.78
N LEU A 243 23.51 4.54 -3.97
CA LEU A 243 22.51 3.58 -4.44
C LEU A 243 21.36 4.26 -5.19
N ILE A 244 20.81 5.37 -4.68
CA ILE A 244 19.75 6.13 -5.36
C ILE A 244 20.26 6.67 -6.69
N VAL A 245 21.44 7.31 -6.71
CA VAL A 245 22.02 7.85 -7.95
C VAL A 245 22.24 6.74 -8.97
N THR A 246 22.80 5.62 -8.55
CA THR A 246 23.04 4.45 -9.42
C THR A 246 21.72 3.87 -9.94
N GLY A 247 20.70 3.74 -9.07
CA GLY A 247 19.37 3.27 -9.45
C GLY A 247 18.69 4.20 -10.46
N ILE A 248 18.76 5.51 -10.25
CA ILE A 248 18.24 6.50 -11.19
C ILE A 248 18.98 6.41 -12.54
N LEU A 249 20.31 6.38 -12.53
CA LEU A 249 21.12 6.25 -13.74
C LEU A 249 20.81 4.95 -14.49
N TYR A 250 20.65 3.84 -13.77
CA TYR A 250 20.23 2.57 -14.37
C TYR A 250 18.92 2.70 -15.14
N PHE A 251 17.89 3.27 -14.55
CA PHE A 251 16.60 3.43 -15.24
C PHE A 251 16.62 4.47 -16.35
N VAL A 252 17.43 5.50 -16.27
CA VAL A 252 17.61 6.49 -17.34
C VAL A 252 18.32 5.88 -18.55
N ILE A 253 19.33 5.05 -18.32
CA ILE A 253 20.17 4.48 -19.40
C ILE A 253 19.55 3.17 -19.92
N ALA A 254 19.25 2.23 -19.03
CA ALA A 254 18.79 0.88 -19.35
C ALA A 254 17.26 0.77 -19.40
N GLY A 255 16.51 1.73 -18.87
CA GLY A 255 15.05 1.66 -18.75
C GLY A 255 14.33 1.40 -20.07
N ARG A 256 14.85 1.96 -21.17
CA ARG A 256 14.29 1.71 -22.52
C ARG A 256 14.37 0.24 -22.98
N PHE A 257 15.29 -0.55 -22.40
CA PHE A 257 15.49 -1.98 -22.74
C PHE A 257 14.84 -2.91 -21.72
N VAL A 258 14.77 -2.49 -20.45
CA VAL A 258 14.32 -3.34 -19.34
C VAL A 258 12.84 -3.11 -19.02
N LEU A 259 12.36 -1.88 -19.17
CA LEU A 259 10.97 -1.55 -18.82
C LEU A 259 10.02 -1.97 -19.94
N PRO A 260 8.96 -2.72 -19.65
CA PRO A 260 8.00 -3.15 -20.65
C PRO A 260 7.28 -1.95 -21.27
N THR A 261 7.17 -1.96 -22.59
CA THR A 261 6.39 -0.98 -23.37
C THR A 261 4.96 -1.48 -23.59
N THR A 262 4.31 -2.00 -22.58
CA THR A 262 2.91 -2.35 -22.69
C THR A 262 2.11 -1.08 -22.94
N LYS A 263 1.76 -0.83 -24.20
CA LYS A 263 0.59 -0.03 -24.50
C LYS A 263 -0.54 -0.67 -23.71
N THR A 264 -1.22 0.10 -22.90
CA THR A 264 -2.40 -0.35 -22.15
C THR A 264 -3.49 -0.71 -23.17
N GLU A 265 -3.36 -1.87 -23.78
CA GLU A 265 -4.51 -2.65 -24.18
C GLU A 265 -5.00 -3.28 -22.88
N SER A 266 -6.18 -2.93 -22.49
CA SER A 266 -6.94 -3.44 -21.37
C SER A 266 -7.07 -4.97 -21.46
N SER A 267 -6.05 -5.69 -21.01
CA SER A 267 -6.12 -7.15 -20.83
C SER A 267 -5.14 -7.59 -19.75
N THR A 268 -5.38 -7.14 -18.54
CA THR A 268 -4.92 -7.87 -17.37
C THR A 268 -6.13 -8.63 -16.85
N LYS A 269 -6.10 -9.96 -16.96
CA LYS A 269 -6.93 -10.90 -16.19
C LYS A 269 -6.52 -10.85 -14.72
N GLY A 270 -6.62 -9.69 -14.12
CA GLY A 270 -6.78 -9.46 -12.71
C GLY A 270 -8.16 -8.84 -12.61
N THR A 271 -9.02 -9.41 -11.82
CA THR A 271 -10.41 -9.02 -11.60
C THR A 271 -10.54 -7.50 -11.58
N ASN A 272 -10.79 -6.93 -12.75
CA ASN A 272 -11.17 -5.52 -12.83
C ASN A 272 -12.50 -5.45 -12.09
N PRO A 273 -12.70 -4.57 -11.10
CA PRO A 273 -14.01 -4.46 -10.44
C PRO A 273 -15.15 -4.34 -11.45
N MET A 274 -14.90 -3.76 -12.61
CA MET A 274 -15.87 -3.63 -13.68
C MET A 274 -16.23 -4.97 -14.34
N ASP A 275 -15.32 -5.95 -14.41
CA ASP A 275 -15.60 -7.28 -14.95
C ASP A 275 -16.61 -8.01 -14.05
N TYR A 276 -16.52 -7.82 -12.73
CA TYR A 276 -17.50 -8.33 -11.77
C TYR A 276 -18.89 -7.72 -12.01
N PHE A 277 -18.98 -6.39 -12.20
CA PHE A 277 -20.25 -5.73 -12.46
C PHE A 277 -20.86 -6.14 -13.82
N HIS A 278 -19.99 -6.41 -14.80
CA HIS A 278 -20.41 -6.99 -16.08
C HIS A 278 -20.98 -8.40 -15.91
N ASP A 279 -20.25 -9.29 -15.23
CA ASP A 279 -20.60 -10.72 -15.11
C ASP A 279 -21.84 -10.93 -14.23
N VAL A 280 -21.97 -10.18 -13.14
CA VAL A 280 -23.06 -10.34 -12.16
C VAL A 280 -24.31 -9.56 -12.52
N TYR A 281 -24.15 -8.32 -13.00
CA TYR A 281 -25.27 -7.40 -13.25
C TYR A 281 -25.47 -7.11 -14.73
N GLY A 282 -24.60 -7.59 -15.60
CA GLY A 282 -24.59 -7.27 -17.03
C GLY A 282 -24.40 -5.78 -17.32
N VAL A 283 -23.76 -5.07 -16.39
CA VAL A 283 -23.55 -3.62 -16.47
C VAL A 283 -22.20 -3.34 -17.12
N ASP A 284 -22.22 -2.88 -18.35
CA ASP A 284 -21.04 -2.61 -19.18
C ASP A 284 -20.90 -1.10 -19.39
N TYR A 285 -20.39 -0.40 -18.36
CA TYR A 285 -20.29 1.05 -18.41
C TYR A 285 -18.83 1.53 -18.37
N ALA A 286 -18.41 2.17 -19.46
CA ALA A 286 -17.18 2.93 -19.49
C ALA A 286 -17.46 4.44 -19.30
N ILE A 287 -16.53 5.13 -18.65
CA ILE A 287 -16.60 6.58 -18.50
C ILE A 287 -15.95 7.23 -19.71
N HIS A 288 -16.68 8.09 -20.39
CA HIS A 288 -16.23 8.80 -21.60
C HIS A 288 -16.31 10.31 -21.42
N GLU A 289 -15.37 11.00 -22.04
CA GLU A 289 -15.36 12.47 -22.06
C GLU A 289 -15.85 12.96 -23.43
N LEU A 290 -16.98 13.67 -23.42
CA LEU A 290 -17.61 14.23 -24.61
C LEU A 290 -17.52 15.75 -24.59
N VAL A 291 -17.32 16.36 -25.75
CA VAL A 291 -17.33 17.81 -25.92
C VAL A 291 -18.50 18.20 -26.80
N VAL A 292 -19.30 19.14 -26.32
CA VAL A 292 -20.43 19.71 -27.08
C VAL A 292 -19.87 20.63 -28.15
N THR A 293 -20.13 20.33 -29.42
CA THR A 293 -19.72 21.16 -30.56
C THR A 293 -20.65 22.35 -30.75
N ASP A 294 -20.20 23.42 -31.40
CA ASP A 294 -21.00 24.63 -31.62
C ASP A 294 -22.27 24.39 -32.46
N GLY A 295 -22.32 23.30 -33.21
CA GLY A 295 -23.47 22.90 -34.03
C GLY A 295 -24.34 21.79 -33.43
N SER A 296 -24.18 21.47 -32.15
CA SER A 296 -24.89 20.37 -31.49
C SER A 296 -26.33 20.76 -31.13
N ASP A 297 -27.28 19.91 -31.47
CA ASP A 297 -28.69 20.04 -31.06
C ASP A 297 -28.94 19.86 -29.55
N LEU A 298 -27.87 19.65 -28.77
CA LEU A 298 -27.93 19.61 -27.30
C LEU A 298 -27.95 21.00 -26.67
N ILE A 299 -27.47 22.03 -27.37
CA ILE A 299 -27.34 23.38 -26.83
C ILE A 299 -28.73 23.90 -26.42
N GLY A 300 -28.85 24.40 -25.19
CA GLY A 300 -30.07 24.91 -24.59
C GLY A 300 -31.02 23.83 -24.04
N LYS A 301 -30.70 22.54 -24.16
CA LYS A 301 -31.44 21.47 -23.48
C LYS A 301 -30.95 21.28 -22.06
N ARG A 302 -31.84 20.78 -21.18
CA ARG A 302 -31.48 20.47 -19.78
C ARG A 302 -30.88 19.08 -19.66
N LEU A 303 -29.95 18.93 -18.70
CA LEU A 303 -29.33 17.64 -18.42
C LEU A 303 -30.34 16.53 -18.09
N ASP A 304 -31.37 16.83 -17.31
CA ASP A 304 -32.38 15.83 -16.92
C ASP A 304 -33.22 15.33 -18.11
N ASP A 305 -33.52 16.20 -19.09
CA ASP A 305 -34.25 15.83 -20.30
C ASP A 305 -33.42 14.86 -21.16
N ILE A 306 -32.11 15.10 -21.24
CA ILE A 306 -31.20 14.26 -22.02
C ILE A 306 -31.00 12.91 -21.36
N GLU A 307 -30.71 12.89 -20.05
CA GLU A 307 -30.56 11.65 -19.29
C GLU A 307 -31.85 10.81 -19.29
N SER A 308 -33.01 11.45 -19.35
CA SER A 308 -34.32 10.76 -19.40
C SER A 308 -34.63 10.19 -20.77
N ALA A 309 -34.15 10.83 -21.84
CA ALA A 309 -34.40 10.44 -23.21
C ALA A 309 -33.43 9.41 -23.78
N HIS A 310 -32.24 9.29 -23.14
CA HIS A 310 -31.17 8.43 -23.59
C HIS A 310 -30.67 7.57 -22.43
N ARG A 311 -30.14 6.36 -22.75
CA ARG A 311 -29.56 5.44 -21.77
C ARG A 311 -28.14 5.85 -21.38
N ILE A 312 -27.97 7.09 -20.97
CA ILE A 312 -26.68 7.66 -20.58
C ILE A 312 -26.76 8.33 -19.20
N ARG A 313 -25.65 8.42 -18.51
CA ARG A 313 -25.53 9.11 -17.24
C ARG A 313 -24.43 10.15 -17.28
N ILE A 314 -24.78 11.42 -17.06
CA ILE A 314 -23.80 12.51 -17.00
C ILE A 314 -23.34 12.66 -15.54
N ILE A 315 -22.07 12.34 -15.26
CA ILE A 315 -21.47 12.32 -13.91
C ILE A 315 -20.57 13.52 -13.65
N ALA A 316 -20.15 14.22 -14.70
CA ALA A 316 -19.30 15.40 -14.60
C ALA A 316 -19.62 16.40 -15.73
N THR A 317 -19.51 17.69 -15.43
CA THR A 317 -19.60 18.76 -16.44
C THR A 317 -18.54 19.83 -16.17
N LYS A 318 -18.12 20.50 -17.25
CA LYS A 318 -17.26 21.68 -17.21
C LYS A 318 -17.69 22.67 -18.28
N ILE A 319 -18.03 23.87 -17.85
CA ILE A 319 -18.24 25.02 -18.70
C ILE A 319 -16.89 25.77 -18.85
N SER A 320 -16.68 26.40 -20.00
CA SER A 320 -15.45 27.16 -20.26
C SER A 320 -15.31 28.31 -19.26
N GLY A 321 -14.16 28.34 -18.55
CA GLY A 321 -13.89 29.36 -17.52
C GLY A 321 -14.35 29.00 -16.09
N GLU A 322 -15.11 27.92 -15.91
CA GLU A 322 -15.55 27.48 -14.59
C GLU A 322 -14.75 26.27 -14.06
N ALA A 323 -14.88 26.01 -12.75
CA ALA A 323 -14.32 24.81 -12.12
C ALA A 323 -15.09 23.56 -12.57
N ASN A 324 -14.43 22.39 -12.52
CA ASN A 324 -15.08 21.11 -12.81
C ASN A 324 -16.24 20.90 -11.81
N ARG A 325 -17.39 20.54 -12.32
CA ARG A 325 -18.56 20.13 -11.51
C ARG A 325 -18.65 18.61 -11.56
N VAL A 326 -18.30 17.95 -10.49
CA VAL A 326 -18.24 16.48 -10.42
C VAL A 326 -18.92 15.99 -9.16
N GLY A 327 -19.63 14.88 -9.27
CA GLY A 327 -20.22 14.20 -8.13
C GLY A 327 -21.51 14.82 -7.59
N PRO A 328 -21.88 14.43 -6.36
CA PRO A 328 -23.15 14.77 -5.77
C PRO A 328 -23.26 16.27 -5.47
N GLY A 329 -24.38 16.86 -5.86
CA GLY A 329 -24.67 18.28 -5.68
C GLY A 329 -23.99 19.23 -6.66
N ALA A 330 -23.02 18.77 -7.43
CA ALA A 330 -22.32 19.59 -8.42
C ALA A 330 -23.06 19.71 -9.76
N LEU A 331 -23.99 18.79 -10.05
CA LEU A 331 -24.76 18.75 -11.29
C LEU A 331 -26.25 18.98 -10.97
N ALA A 332 -26.70 20.21 -11.12
CA ALA A 332 -28.12 20.52 -11.04
C ALA A 332 -28.84 19.96 -12.26
N ARG A 333 -30.02 19.38 -12.08
CA ARG A 333 -30.84 18.79 -13.16
C ARG A 333 -31.28 19.80 -14.21
N ASP A 334 -31.40 21.04 -13.78
CA ASP A 334 -31.78 22.20 -14.56
C ASP A 334 -30.60 22.91 -15.22
N THR A 335 -29.41 22.31 -15.19
CA THR A 335 -28.25 22.86 -15.90
C THR A 335 -28.50 22.79 -17.41
N ASP A 336 -28.43 23.93 -18.07
CA ASP A 336 -28.52 24.01 -19.53
C ASP A 336 -27.16 23.61 -20.14
N ILE A 337 -27.25 22.93 -21.28
CA ILE A 337 -26.05 22.50 -22.02
C ILE A 337 -25.60 23.66 -22.91
N GLU A 338 -24.33 24.02 -22.81
CA GLU A 338 -23.71 25.12 -23.56
C GLU A 338 -22.71 24.59 -24.60
N ALA A 339 -22.47 25.38 -25.63
CA ALA A 339 -21.45 25.11 -26.62
C ALA A 339 -20.05 25.07 -25.95
N GLY A 340 -19.22 24.11 -26.33
CA GLY A 340 -17.89 23.90 -25.73
C GLY A 340 -17.90 23.24 -24.34
N MET A 341 -19.09 22.96 -23.76
CA MET A 341 -19.20 22.20 -22.50
C MET A 341 -18.55 20.83 -22.67
N VAL A 342 -17.78 20.44 -21.66
CA VAL A 342 -17.20 19.08 -21.57
C VAL A 342 -18.03 18.27 -20.58
N MET A 343 -18.44 17.08 -20.98
CA MET A 343 -19.25 16.16 -20.17
C MET A 343 -18.49 14.86 -19.91
N GLY A 344 -18.49 14.39 -18.68
CA GLY A 344 -18.13 13.04 -18.29
C GLY A 344 -19.37 12.16 -18.28
N VAL A 345 -19.42 11.19 -19.17
CA VAL A 345 -20.62 10.37 -19.42
C VAL A 345 -20.31 8.90 -19.13
N VAL A 346 -21.23 8.25 -18.43
CA VAL A 346 -21.25 6.79 -18.21
C VAL A 346 -22.36 6.24 -19.10
N ALA A 347 -22.02 5.30 -19.98
CA ALA A 347 -22.96 4.67 -20.88
C ALA A 347 -22.43 3.34 -21.42
N ASP A 348 -23.34 2.48 -21.87
CA ASP A 348 -23.00 1.36 -22.73
C ASP A 348 -22.34 1.86 -24.03
N PRO A 349 -21.31 1.17 -24.57
CA PRO A 349 -20.62 1.59 -25.78
C PRO A 349 -21.55 1.86 -26.98
N ASN A 350 -22.60 1.04 -27.16
CA ASN A 350 -23.54 1.19 -28.28
C ASN A 350 -24.44 2.40 -28.09
N ASP A 351 -24.95 2.61 -26.89
CA ASP A 351 -25.81 3.76 -26.57
C ASP A 351 -25.02 5.07 -26.68
N LEU A 352 -23.73 5.03 -26.29
CA LEU A 352 -22.81 6.15 -26.40
C LEU A 352 -22.57 6.55 -27.86
N GLU A 353 -22.32 5.59 -28.76
CA GLU A 353 -22.06 5.88 -30.17
C GLU A 353 -23.27 6.50 -30.84
N GLN A 354 -24.47 5.96 -30.60
CA GLN A 354 -25.72 6.53 -31.10
C GLN A 354 -25.94 7.96 -30.58
N PHE A 355 -25.60 8.21 -29.30
CA PHE A 355 -25.72 9.53 -28.70
C PHE A 355 -24.73 10.52 -29.31
N VAL A 356 -23.48 10.11 -29.51
CA VAL A 356 -22.43 10.93 -30.13
C VAL A 356 -22.78 11.30 -31.58
N GLU A 357 -23.26 10.35 -32.38
CA GLU A 357 -23.69 10.59 -33.76
C GLU A 357 -24.89 11.51 -33.83
N LYS A 358 -25.96 11.20 -33.06
CA LYS A 358 -27.22 11.94 -33.08
C LYS A 358 -27.03 13.42 -32.78
N TYR A 359 -26.14 13.76 -31.85
CA TYR A 359 -25.91 15.13 -31.39
C TYR A 359 -24.60 15.75 -31.87
N SER A 360 -23.92 15.09 -32.80
CA SER A 360 -22.67 15.57 -33.39
C SER A 360 -21.63 15.98 -32.34
N LEU A 361 -21.44 15.13 -31.30
CA LEU A 361 -20.52 15.37 -30.21
C LEU A 361 -19.11 14.92 -30.57
N LYS A 362 -18.10 15.50 -29.91
CA LYS A 362 -16.73 15.07 -30.05
C LYS A 362 -16.32 14.18 -28.89
N LYS A 363 -16.20 12.87 -29.14
CA LYS A 363 -15.66 11.91 -28.18
C LYS A 363 -14.15 12.08 -28.09
N ARG A 364 -13.61 12.23 -26.89
CA ARG A 364 -12.16 12.22 -26.64
C ARG A 364 -11.66 10.80 -26.46
N ALA A 365 -10.53 10.48 -27.11
CA ALA A 365 -9.92 9.14 -27.01
C ALA A 365 -9.37 8.86 -25.59
N VAL A 366 -9.00 9.91 -24.85
CA VAL A 366 -8.49 9.83 -23.49
C VAL A 366 -9.12 10.94 -22.67
N MET A 367 -9.52 10.61 -21.45
CA MET A 367 -10.03 11.59 -20.48
C MET A 367 -8.94 12.60 -20.14
N ARG A 368 -9.25 13.90 -20.19
CA ARG A 368 -8.29 14.99 -19.92
C ARG A 368 -8.80 15.95 -18.86
N THR A 369 -10.08 16.32 -18.95
CA THR A 369 -10.69 17.34 -18.09
C THR A 369 -11.00 16.80 -16.72
N PHE A 370 -11.54 15.60 -16.63
CA PHE A 370 -12.01 14.97 -15.39
C PHE A 370 -11.09 13.85 -14.89
N ILE A 371 -9.88 13.75 -15.44
CA ILE A 371 -8.95 12.67 -15.11
C ILE A 371 -8.63 12.58 -13.61
N ASP A 372 -8.60 13.74 -12.93
CA ASP A 372 -8.31 13.84 -11.51
C ASP A 372 -9.54 13.54 -10.64
N ASP A 373 -10.71 13.95 -11.11
CA ASP A 373 -11.95 13.92 -10.35
C ASP A 373 -12.70 12.59 -10.50
N LEU A 374 -12.60 11.98 -11.69
CA LEU A 374 -13.16 10.66 -12.01
C LEU A 374 -12.09 9.55 -12.01
N SER A 375 -10.96 9.81 -11.37
CA SER A 375 -9.93 8.78 -11.16
C SER A 375 -10.51 7.61 -10.34
N PRO A 376 -10.17 6.35 -10.67
CA PRO A 376 -10.54 5.16 -9.86
C PRO A 376 -10.15 5.27 -8.38
N LEU A 377 -9.18 6.13 -8.07
CA LEU A 377 -8.77 6.42 -6.69
C LEU A 377 -9.75 7.33 -5.94
N LYS A 378 -10.62 8.09 -6.64
CA LYS A 378 -11.57 9.02 -6.03
C LYS A 378 -13.02 8.64 -6.21
N SER A 379 -13.33 7.93 -7.28
CA SER A 379 -14.70 7.52 -7.59
C SER A 379 -14.73 6.20 -8.36
N GLY A 380 -15.84 5.50 -8.28
CA GLY A 380 -16.04 4.24 -8.97
C GLY A 380 -17.44 3.70 -8.82
N VAL A 381 -17.62 2.47 -9.29
CA VAL A 381 -18.88 1.75 -9.16
C VAL A 381 -18.91 0.98 -7.85
N ALA A 382 -20.03 1.04 -7.15
CA ALA A 382 -20.25 0.35 -5.88
C ALA A 382 -21.65 -0.27 -5.82
N GLU A 383 -21.77 -1.25 -4.94
CA GLU A 383 -23.04 -1.90 -4.59
C GLU A 383 -23.55 -1.42 -3.25
N VAL A 384 -24.82 -1.06 -3.22
CA VAL A 384 -25.50 -0.59 -2.01
C VAL A 384 -26.86 -1.26 -1.91
N VAL A 385 -27.17 -1.90 -0.79
CA VAL A 385 -28.43 -2.59 -0.54
C VAL A 385 -29.34 -1.75 0.34
N ILE A 386 -30.64 -1.75 0.03
CA ILE A 386 -31.68 -1.12 0.85
C ILE A 386 -32.12 -2.09 1.97
N PRO A 387 -31.80 -1.82 3.24
CA PRO A 387 -32.15 -2.69 4.34
C PRO A 387 -33.66 -2.63 4.66
N PRO A 388 -34.22 -3.66 5.35
CA PRO A 388 -35.67 -3.75 5.63
C PRO A 388 -36.24 -2.60 6.48
N ARG A 389 -35.40 -1.85 7.19
CA ARG A 389 -35.83 -0.73 8.05
C ARG A 389 -35.50 0.65 7.47
N SER A 390 -35.10 0.71 6.20
CA SER A 390 -34.75 1.96 5.53
C SER A 390 -35.98 2.86 5.36
N LYS A 391 -35.79 4.15 5.61
CA LYS A 391 -36.78 5.21 5.36
C LYS A 391 -37.00 5.51 3.87
N LEU A 392 -36.19 4.89 3.02
CA LEU A 392 -36.23 5.04 1.56
C LEU A 392 -37.24 4.10 0.92
N ILE A 393 -37.72 3.09 1.64
CA ILE A 393 -38.70 2.13 1.12
C ILE A 393 -39.97 2.85 0.71
N GLY A 394 -40.47 2.53 -0.48
CA GLY A 394 -41.68 3.16 -1.08
C GLY A 394 -41.42 4.50 -1.75
N LYS A 395 -40.23 5.07 -1.64
CA LYS A 395 -39.82 6.30 -2.35
C LYS A 395 -38.94 5.93 -3.53
N SER A 396 -39.00 6.72 -4.58
CA SER A 396 -38.10 6.56 -5.73
C SER A 396 -36.73 7.24 -5.47
N ALA A 397 -35.71 6.84 -6.21
CA ALA A 397 -34.41 7.51 -6.18
C ALA A 397 -34.53 9.01 -6.55
N ARG A 398 -35.53 9.38 -7.33
CA ARG A 398 -35.83 10.77 -7.68
C ARG A 398 -36.44 11.52 -6.51
N ASP A 399 -37.39 10.94 -5.78
CA ASP A 399 -38.04 11.55 -4.62
C ASP A 399 -37.08 11.88 -3.49
N VAL A 400 -36.13 10.99 -3.25
CA VAL A 400 -35.12 11.15 -2.19
C VAL A 400 -33.89 11.96 -2.63
N TRP A 401 -33.88 12.44 -3.87
CA TRP A 401 -32.74 13.17 -4.45
C TRP A 401 -31.43 12.39 -4.29
N MET A 402 -31.44 11.09 -4.60
CA MET A 402 -30.39 10.12 -4.34
C MET A 402 -28.99 10.67 -4.68
N ARG A 403 -28.85 11.32 -5.83
CA ARG A 403 -27.59 11.89 -6.29
C ARG A 403 -27.16 13.12 -5.47
N LYS A 404 -28.10 14.03 -5.15
CA LYS A 404 -27.79 15.28 -4.44
C LYS A 404 -27.59 15.07 -2.95
N THR A 405 -28.39 14.21 -2.34
CA THR A 405 -28.40 13.99 -0.89
C THR A 405 -27.32 12.99 -0.47
N TYR A 406 -27.22 11.87 -1.20
CA TYR A 406 -26.36 10.74 -0.79
C TYR A 406 -25.10 10.59 -1.66
N GLY A 407 -25.04 11.25 -2.79
CA GLY A 407 -23.90 11.14 -3.68
C GLY A 407 -23.91 9.95 -4.62
N LEU A 408 -25.02 9.26 -4.71
CA LEU A 408 -25.16 8.02 -5.44
C LEU A 408 -25.80 8.26 -6.81
N ALA A 409 -25.04 8.11 -7.89
CA ALA A 409 -25.55 8.09 -9.24
C ALA A 409 -25.95 6.65 -9.60
N MET A 410 -27.24 6.33 -9.51
CA MET A 410 -27.75 4.99 -9.78
C MET A 410 -27.62 4.68 -11.28
N ILE A 411 -26.95 3.57 -11.60
CA ILE A 411 -26.72 3.06 -12.97
C ILE A 411 -27.45 1.73 -13.20
N GLY A 412 -27.82 1.03 -12.13
CA GLY A 412 -28.58 -0.21 -12.18
C GLY A 412 -29.37 -0.44 -10.89
N LEU A 413 -30.44 -1.20 -11.00
CA LEU A 413 -31.24 -1.71 -9.87
C LEU A 413 -31.42 -3.21 -10.05
N HIS A 414 -30.90 -3.98 -9.13
CA HIS A 414 -31.09 -5.43 -9.10
C HIS A 414 -32.17 -5.79 -8.08
N ARG A 415 -33.23 -6.45 -8.56
CA ARG A 415 -34.41 -6.84 -7.78
C ARG A 415 -34.91 -8.20 -8.25
N ASP A 416 -35.20 -9.09 -7.32
CA ASP A 416 -35.82 -10.42 -7.58
C ASP A 416 -35.06 -11.27 -8.64
N GLY A 417 -33.73 -11.10 -8.73
CA GLY A 417 -32.88 -11.82 -9.68
C GLY A 417 -32.74 -11.17 -11.06
N GLU A 418 -33.40 -10.03 -11.29
CA GLU A 418 -33.30 -9.29 -12.55
C GLU A 418 -32.63 -7.94 -12.34
N THR A 419 -31.76 -7.56 -13.28
CA THR A 419 -31.09 -6.25 -13.28
C THR A 419 -31.77 -5.32 -14.26
N MET A 420 -32.42 -4.28 -13.75
CA MET A 420 -32.96 -3.16 -14.51
C MET A 420 -31.87 -2.10 -14.69
N ARG A 421 -31.72 -1.55 -15.88
CA ARG A 421 -30.67 -0.59 -16.24
C ARG A 421 -31.21 0.81 -16.42
N GLU A 422 -30.33 1.78 -16.60
CA GLU A 422 -30.69 3.12 -17.05
C GLU A 422 -31.48 3.00 -18.39
N GLY A 423 -32.63 3.69 -18.49
CA GLY A 423 -33.58 3.54 -19.60
C GLY A 423 -34.80 2.70 -19.26
N ASP A 424 -34.77 1.85 -18.22
CA ASP A 424 -35.95 1.15 -17.68
C ASP A 424 -36.68 2.01 -16.62
N ASP A 425 -36.42 3.31 -16.63
CA ASP A 425 -36.96 4.33 -15.71
C ASP A 425 -36.70 4.02 -14.21
N ILE A 426 -35.57 3.35 -13.94
CA ILE A 426 -35.19 2.90 -12.61
C ILE A 426 -35.21 4.01 -11.54
N ARG A 427 -35.09 5.27 -11.97
CA ARG A 427 -35.08 6.42 -11.06
C ARG A 427 -36.44 6.75 -10.47
N ASN A 428 -37.51 6.38 -11.15
CA ASN A 428 -38.89 6.62 -10.73
C ASN A 428 -39.51 5.40 -10.04
N LEU A 429 -38.82 4.24 -10.04
CA LEU A 429 -39.30 3.05 -9.37
C LEU A 429 -39.20 3.21 -7.82
N PRO A 430 -40.28 2.90 -7.09
CA PRO A 430 -40.24 2.86 -5.64
C PRO A 430 -39.26 1.79 -5.14
N LEU A 431 -38.33 2.18 -4.27
CA LEU A 431 -37.35 1.28 -3.66
C LEU A 431 -38.02 0.30 -2.72
N LYS A 432 -37.55 -0.94 -2.71
CA LYS A 432 -38.00 -2.02 -1.82
C LYS A 432 -36.85 -2.51 -0.94
N ALA A 433 -37.19 -3.15 0.15
CA ALA A 433 -36.21 -3.86 0.97
C ALA A 433 -35.57 -4.99 0.16
N GLY A 434 -34.25 -5.10 0.22
CA GLY A 434 -33.47 -6.07 -0.55
C GLY A 434 -33.06 -5.61 -1.95
N ASP A 435 -33.49 -4.44 -2.40
CA ASP A 435 -33.00 -3.88 -3.66
C ASP A 435 -31.49 -3.64 -3.56
N THR A 436 -30.74 -4.13 -4.54
CA THR A 436 -29.32 -3.81 -4.71
C THR A 436 -29.17 -2.72 -5.76
N LEU A 437 -28.67 -1.58 -5.33
CA LEU A 437 -28.39 -0.44 -6.20
C LEU A 437 -26.95 -0.56 -6.71
N VAL A 438 -26.77 -0.61 -8.01
CA VAL A 438 -25.45 -0.42 -8.64
C VAL A 438 -25.30 1.08 -8.90
N VAL A 439 -24.32 1.70 -8.26
CA VAL A 439 -24.16 3.15 -8.26
C VAL A 439 -22.75 3.57 -8.65
N HIS A 440 -22.62 4.66 -9.39
CA HIS A 440 -21.35 5.38 -9.50
C HIS A 440 -21.32 6.46 -8.40
N THR A 441 -20.24 6.48 -7.63
CA THR A 441 -20.10 7.40 -6.49
C THR A 441 -18.64 7.80 -6.27
N ALA A 442 -18.45 8.95 -5.62
CA ALA A 442 -17.15 9.28 -5.02
C ALA A 442 -16.96 8.47 -3.73
N TRP A 443 -15.76 7.95 -3.49
CA TRP A 443 -15.50 7.09 -2.34
C TRP A 443 -15.80 7.76 -1.00
N ILE A 444 -15.55 9.07 -0.88
CA ILE A 444 -15.92 9.85 0.30
C ILE A 444 -17.44 9.88 0.56
N ALA A 445 -18.26 9.83 -0.49
CA ALA A 445 -19.71 9.75 -0.36
C ALA A 445 -20.13 8.33 0.08
N LEU A 446 -19.46 7.30 -0.43
CA LEU A 446 -19.70 5.91 -0.06
C LEU A 446 -19.37 5.68 1.43
N GLU A 447 -18.22 6.17 1.91
CA GLU A 447 -17.84 6.11 3.32
C GLU A 447 -18.85 6.81 4.26
N ARG A 448 -19.42 7.93 3.80
CA ARG A 448 -20.44 8.64 4.56
C ARG A 448 -21.72 7.82 4.73
N ILE A 449 -22.18 7.13 3.66
CA ILE A 449 -23.39 6.31 3.72
C ILE A 449 -23.17 4.95 4.39
N GLU A 450 -21.92 4.47 4.54
CA GLU A 450 -21.59 3.27 5.32
C GLU A 450 -22.02 3.42 6.80
N LYS A 451 -22.06 4.66 7.29
CA LYS A 451 -22.52 5.01 8.66
C LYS A 451 -24.03 5.29 8.72
N ASP A 452 -24.74 5.28 7.59
CA ASP A 452 -26.17 5.58 7.52
C ASP A 452 -26.98 4.28 7.57
N HIS A 453 -27.93 4.20 8.50
CA HIS A 453 -28.79 3.02 8.68
C HIS A 453 -29.76 2.76 7.52
N ASP A 454 -29.92 3.73 6.62
CA ASP A 454 -30.81 3.61 5.47
C ASP A 454 -30.17 2.83 4.29
N PHE A 455 -28.85 2.51 4.39
CA PHE A 455 -28.08 1.76 3.40
C PHE A 455 -27.22 0.67 4.04
N VAL A 456 -26.93 -0.37 3.26
CA VAL A 456 -25.87 -1.34 3.55
C VAL A 456 -24.91 -1.33 2.36
N VAL A 457 -23.69 -0.88 2.58
CA VAL A 457 -22.64 -0.88 1.55
C VAL A 457 -22.08 -2.29 1.45
N VAL A 458 -22.14 -2.89 0.26
CA VAL A 458 -21.64 -4.25 -0.02
C VAL A 458 -20.21 -4.21 -0.51
N THR A 459 -19.83 -3.18 -1.27
CA THR A 459 -18.46 -2.98 -1.74
C THR A 459 -17.57 -2.62 -0.55
N THR A 460 -16.75 -3.57 -0.08
CA THR A 460 -15.88 -3.41 1.09
C THR A 460 -14.48 -2.92 0.74
N GLU A 461 -14.02 -3.20 -0.48
CA GLU A 461 -12.68 -2.84 -0.97
C GLU A 461 -12.79 -1.65 -1.92
N TYR A 462 -12.58 -0.45 -1.40
CA TYR A 462 -12.47 0.78 -2.19
C TYR A 462 -11.42 1.72 -1.59
N PRO A 463 -10.78 2.59 -2.41
CA PRO A 463 -9.82 3.57 -1.92
C PRO A 463 -10.50 4.54 -0.95
N ARG A 464 -10.17 4.48 0.32
CA ARG A 464 -10.63 5.46 1.31
C ARG A 464 -9.78 6.72 1.20
N GLU A 465 -10.41 7.88 1.07
CA GLU A 465 -9.70 9.15 1.19
C GLU A 465 -9.37 9.36 2.66
N GLU A 466 -8.10 9.26 3.01
CA GLU A 466 -7.65 9.66 4.35
C GLU A 466 -7.92 11.15 4.56
N GLU A 467 -8.54 11.47 5.69
CA GLU A 467 -8.85 12.84 6.07
C GLU A 467 -7.55 13.65 6.24
N MET A 468 -7.20 14.45 5.25
CA MET A 468 -6.03 15.32 5.32
C MET A 468 -6.27 16.48 6.29
N ARG A 469 -5.28 16.77 7.15
CA ARG A 469 -5.30 17.87 8.14
C ARG A 469 -4.27 18.95 7.85
N PRO A 470 -4.39 19.72 6.77
CA PRO A 470 -3.37 20.72 6.38
C PRO A 470 -3.16 21.82 7.43
N HIS A 471 -4.17 22.08 8.26
CA HIS A 471 -4.07 23.03 9.37
C HIS A 471 -3.15 22.57 10.50
N LYS A 472 -2.78 21.28 10.52
CA LYS A 472 -1.88 20.66 11.50
C LYS A 472 -0.43 20.54 11.03
N ILE A 473 -0.06 21.11 9.89
CA ILE A 473 1.33 21.07 9.37
C ILE A 473 2.32 21.63 10.39
N PHE A 474 2.03 22.77 11.00
CA PHE A 474 2.96 23.41 11.94
C PHE A 474 3.29 22.54 13.15
N PRO A 475 2.33 21.99 13.92
CA PRO A 475 2.66 21.10 15.02
C PRO A 475 3.37 19.82 14.55
N ALA A 476 3.01 19.24 13.41
CA ALA A 476 3.70 18.07 12.88
C ALA A 476 5.18 18.34 12.59
N VAL A 477 5.49 19.44 11.92
CA VAL A 477 6.87 19.85 11.59
C VAL A 477 7.65 20.19 12.86
N ILE A 478 7.03 20.87 13.84
CA ILE A 478 7.69 21.20 15.10
C ILE A 478 8.08 19.93 15.87
N PHE A 479 7.17 18.97 16.05
CA PHE A 479 7.48 17.76 16.81
C PHE A 479 8.41 16.80 16.06
N PHE A 480 8.32 16.75 14.72
CA PHE A 480 9.34 16.08 13.92
C PHE A 480 10.72 16.74 14.07
N GLY A 481 10.77 18.10 14.03
CA GLY A 481 11.98 18.86 14.24
C GLY A 481 12.58 18.69 15.64
N ILE A 482 11.75 18.61 16.68
CA ILE A 482 12.19 18.30 18.06
C ILE A 482 12.80 16.89 18.11
N ALA A 483 12.14 15.88 17.55
CA ALA A 483 12.67 14.53 17.50
C ALA A 483 14.03 14.50 16.78
N LEU A 484 14.11 15.13 15.61
CA LEU A 484 15.33 15.21 14.82
C LEU A 484 16.46 15.97 15.56
N TYR A 485 16.12 17.08 16.22
CA TYR A 485 17.07 17.83 17.03
C TYR A 485 17.63 16.96 18.18
N MET A 486 16.75 16.25 18.88
CA MET A 486 17.17 15.36 19.98
C MET A 486 18.09 14.25 19.46
N VAL A 487 17.78 13.64 18.31
CA VAL A 487 18.61 12.60 17.70
C VAL A 487 19.99 13.11 17.28
N LEU A 488 20.08 14.36 16.80
CA LEU A 488 21.32 14.89 16.22
C LEU A 488 22.22 15.60 17.24
N PHE A 489 21.65 16.20 18.28
CA PHE A 489 22.37 17.12 19.16
C PHE A 489 22.34 16.69 20.65
N THR A 490 21.76 15.52 20.95
CA THR A 490 21.75 15.01 22.33
C THR A 490 22.15 13.52 22.34
N ASP A 491 22.65 13.06 23.47
CA ASP A 491 23.03 11.64 23.70
C ASP A 491 21.85 10.76 24.14
N ILE A 492 20.62 11.23 23.91
CA ILE A 492 19.40 10.49 24.26
C ILE A 492 19.19 9.35 23.26
N ARG A 493 18.76 8.19 23.75
CA ARG A 493 18.46 7.03 22.92
C ARG A 493 17.47 7.39 21.81
N LEU A 494 17.72 6.87 20.61
CA LEU A 494 16.89 7.10 19.42
C LEU A 494 15.40 6.86 19.68
N SER A 495 15.06 5.79 20.40
CA SER A 495 13.68 5.44 20.76
C SER A 495 12.97 6.56 21.53
N ILE A 496 13.65 7.15 22.53
CA ILE A 496 13.07 8.23 23.36
C ILE A 496 12.88 9.50 22.53
N ALA A 497 13.87 9.88 21.73
CA ALA A 497 13.79 11.05 20.88
C ALA A 497 12.62 10.95 19.88
N LEU A 498 12.50 9.80 19.21
CA LEU A 498 11.41 9.57 18.24
C LEU A 498 10.04 9.46 18.92
N LEU A 499 9.94 8.77 20.06
CA LEU A 499 8.68 8.69 20.83
C LEU A 499 8.23 10.08 21.30
N THR A 500 9.14 10.97 21.67
CA THR A 500 8.81 12.36 22.02
C THR A 500 8.11 13.07 20.86
N GLY A 501 8.62 12.91 19.64
CA GLY A 501 7.98 13.43 18.43
C GLY A 501 6.61 12.81 18.17
N ALA A 502 6.52 11.48 18.25
CA ALA A 502 5.27 10.74 18.03
C ALA A 502 4.17 11.14 19.04
N ILE A 503 4.50 11.18 20.34
CA ILE A 503 3.58 11.60 21.40
C ILE A 503 3.16 13.06 21.19
N GLY A 504 4.09 13.96 20.84
CA GLY A 504 3.79 15.35 20.55
C GLY A 504 2.76 15.50 19.41
N MET A 505 2.87 14.70 18.36
CA MET A 505 1.89 14.69 17.26
C MET A 505 0.51 14.19 17.70
N ILE A 506 0.44 13.19 18.59
CA ILE A 506 -0.82 12.71 19.15
C ILE A 506 -1.46 13.77 20.06
N LEU A 507 -0.70 14.34 20.99
CA LEU A 507 -1.18 15.35 21.93
C LEU A 507 -1.69 16.63 21.23
N THR A 508 -1.08 17.00 20.11
CA THR A 508 -1.51 18.14 19.30
C THR A 508 -2.61 17.79 18.29
N LYS A 509 -3.12 16.56 18.34
CA LYS A 509 -4.17 16.06 17.44
C LYS A 509 -3.79 16.19 15.95
N VAL A 510 -2.54 15.98 15.62
CA VAL A 510 -2.09 15.70 14.24
C VAL A 510 -2.64 14.35 13.82
N LEU A 511 -2.51 13.36 14.72
CA LEU A 511 -3.16 12.05 14.66
C LEU A 511 -4.06 11.85 15.88
N SER A 512 -5.14 11.10 15.72
CA SER A 512 -5.85 10.52 16.86
C SER A 512 -5.05 9.33 17.40
N ILE A 513 -5.40 8.83 18.57
CA ILE A 513 -4.72 7.66 19.14
C ILE A 513 -5.02 6.39 18.31
N GLU A 514 -6.23 6.28 17.77
CA GLU A 514 -6.66 5.20 16.89
C GLU A 514 -5.85 5.21 15.60
N GLU A 515 -5.71 6.38 14.95
CA GLU A 515 -4.88 6.54 13.75
C GLU A 515 -3.40 6.22 14.02
N ALA A 516 -2.89 6.56 15.20
CA ALA A 516 -1.53 6.23 15.60
C ALA A 516 -1.34 4.70 15.76
N TYR A 517 -2.33 3.98 16.29
CA TYR A 517 -2.29 2.51 16.37
C TYR A 517 -2.41 1.84 15.01
N GLU A 518 -3.26 2.36 14.12
CA GLU A 518 -3.41 1.87 12.75
C GLU A 518 -2.17 2.12 11.90
N ALA A 519 -1.43 3.19 12.18
CA ALA A 519 -0.18 3.51 11.49
C ALA A 519 0.93 2.49 11.77
N VAL A 520 0.87 1.77 12.90
CA VAL A 520 1.88 0.79 13.27
C VAL A 520 1.67 -0.51 12.50
N SER A 521 2.66 -0.90 11.69
CA SER A 521 2.70 -2.22 11.07
C SER A 521 3.01 -3.30 12.12
N TRP A 522 1.99 -3.82 12.78
CA TRP A 522 2.14 -4.87 13.79
C TRP A 522 2.85 -6.10 13.24
N LYS A 523 2.66 -6.42 11.96
CA LYS A 523 3.39 -7.49 11.28
C LYS A 523 4.91 -7.28 11.37
N THR A 524 5.38 -6.06 11.13
CA THR A 524 6.81 -5.70 11.23
C THR A 524 7.28 -5.74 12.68
N VAL A 525 6.48 -5.24 13.61
CA VAL A 525 6.78 -5.24 15.05
C VAL A 525 6.95 -6.68 15.56
N PHE A 526 5.97 -7.55 15.29
CA PHE A 526 6.06 -8.97 15.72
C PHE A 526 7.21 -9.71 15.04
N LEU A 527 7.43 -9.47 13.75
CA LEU A 527 8.56 -10.07 13.04
C LEU A 527 9.89 -9.74 13.73
N LEU A 528 10.18 -8.46 13.92
CA LEU A 528 11.48 -8.03 14.45
C LEU A 528 11.65 -8.40 15.93
N ALA A 529 10.63 -8.15 16.75
CA ALA A 529 10.68 -8.46 18.18
C ALA A 529 10.88 -9.97 18.43
N SER A 530 10.24 -10.81 17.62
CA SER A 530 10.30 -12.28 17.79
C SER A 530 11.60 -12.91 17.28
N LEU A 531 12.36 -12.21 16.41
CA LEU A 531 13.65 -12.72 15.92
C LEU A 531 14.83 -12.36 16.85
N ILE A 532 14.68 -11.37 17.73
CA ILE A 532 15.76 -11.00 18.68
C ILE A 532 16.19 -12.19 19.56
N PRO A 533 15.30 -13.02 20.14
CA PRO A 533 15.71 -14.21 20.89
C PRO A 533 16.47 -15.25 20.05
N LEU A 534 16.19 -15.34 18.75
CA LEU A 534 16.98 -16.22 17.87
C LEU A 534 18.41 -15.70 17.73
N GLY A 535 18.58 -14.37 17.57
CA GLY A 535 19.90 -13.74 17.58
C GLY A 535 20.66 -14.02 18.88
N LEU A 536 19.99 -13.90 20.02
CA LEU A 536 20.56 -14.20 21.33
C LEU A 536 20.97 -15.70 21.45
N ALA A 537 20.14 -16.63 20.99
CA ALA A 537 20.45 -18.05 20.93
C ALA A 537 21.70 -18.33 20.08
N VAL A 538 21.78 -17.74 18.89
CA VAL A 538 22.90 -17.86 17.95
C VAL A 538 24.20 -17.36 18.58
N GLU A 539 24.14 -16.30 19.38
CA GLU A 539 25.30 -15.73 20.08
C GLU A 539 25.70 -16.57 21.28
N THR A 540 24.78 -16.84 22.22
CA THR A 540 25.08 -17.51 23.51
C THR A 540 25.53 -18.95 23.34
N THR A 541 25.05 -19.67 22.33
CA THR A 541 25.46 -21.04 22.01
C THR A 541 26.81 -21.11 21.25
N GLY A 542 27.33 -19.96 20.80
CA GLY A 542 28.53 -19.90 19.96
C GLY A 542 28.30 -20.29 18.51
N THR A 543 27.06 -20.40 18.07
CA THR A 543 26.69 -20.73 16.68
C THR A 543 27.23 -19.68 15.69
N ALA A 544 27.16 -18.39 16.04
CA ALA A 544 27.72 -17.32 15.22
C ALA A 544 29.23 -17.47 15.03
N LYS A 545 29.95 -17.75 16.11
CA LYS A 545 31.41 -17.97 16.07
C LYS A 545 31.77 -19.16 15.20
N TRP A 546 31.06 -20.28 15.37
CA TRP A 546 31.29 -21.48 14.57
C TRP A 546 31.05 -21.23 13.07
N ILE A 547 29.96 -20.55 12.70
CA ILE A 547 29.67 -20.17 11.29
C ILE A 547 30.80 -19.30 10.74
N ALA A 548 31.22 -18.27 11.49
CA ALA A 548 32.31 -17.39 11.09
C ALA A 548 33.63 -18.15 10.87
N GLU A 549 33.96 -19.09 11.76
CA GLU A 549 35.15 -19.94 11.63
C GLU A 549 35.07 -20.82 10.37
N GLN A 550 33.90 -21.41 10.05
CA GLN A 550 33.76 -22.19 8.82
C GLN A 550 33.94 -21.32 7.56
N VAL A 551 33.43 -20.10 7.56
CA VAL A 551 33.64 -19.16 6.44
C VAL A 551 35.13 -18.81 6.31
N LEU A 552 35.81 -18.54 7.42
CA LEU A 552 37.25 -18.22 7.42
C LEU A 552 38.12 -19.41 6.98
N VAL A 553 37.74 -20.65 7.28
CA VAL A 553 38.44 -21.84 6.75
C VAL A 553 38.39 -21.87 5.22
N VAL A 554 37.31 -21.43 4.61
CA VAL A 554 37.13 -21.46 3.15
C VAL A 554 37.78 -20.26 2.46
N VAL A 555 37.71 -19.06 3.05
CA VAL A 555 38.12 -17.79 2.41
C VAL A 555 39.14 -16.98 3.17
N GLY A 556 39.66 -17.47 4.34
CA GLY A 556 40.53 -16.69 5.20
C GLY A 556 41.88 -16.28 4.61
N ASP A 557 42.41 -17.07 3.66
CA ASP A 557 43.64 -16.76 2.94
C ASP A 557 43.43 -15.84 1.72
N GLN A 558 42.20 -15.43 1.46
CA GLN A 558 41.85 -14.59 0.30
C GLN A 558 41.96 -13.09 0.65
N PRO A 559 42.09 -12.21 -0.37
CA PRO A 559 42.06 -10.77 -0.16
C PRO A 559 40.77 -10.31 0.56
N LEU A 560 40.88 -9.23 1.35
CA LEU A 560 39.80 -8.70 2.20
C LEU A 560 38.47 -8.54 1.47
N TRP A 561 38.50 -8.10 0.20
CA TRP A 561 37.29 -7.94 -0.62
C TRP A 561 36.55 -9.26 -0.91
N VAL A 562 37.30 -10.40 -0.98
CA VAL A 562 36.68 -11.74 -1.17
C VAL A 562 36.01 -12.17 0.12
N ILE A 563 36.65 -11.93 1.28
CA ILE A 563 36.06 -12.23 2.59
C ILE A 563 34.79 -11.41 2.79
N GLN A 564 34.84 -10.12 2.49
CA GLN A 564 33.65 -9.25 2.55
C GLN A 564 32.53 -9.70 1.61
N SER A 565 32.88 -10.12 0.38
CA SER A 565 31.89 -10.66 -0.56
C SER A 565 31.28 -11.97 -0.08
N ALA A 566 32.07 -12.86 0.51
CA ALA A 566 31.59 -14.12 1.07
C ALA A 566 30.61 -13.89 2.23
N VAL A 567 30.93 -12.94 3.13
CA VAL A 567 30.03 -12.54 4.22
C VAL A 567 28.75 -11.91 3.67
N ALA A 568 28.85 -11.07 2.64
CA ALA A 568 27.67 -10.45 2.00
C ALA A 568 26.75 -11.46 1.30
N VAL A 569 27.32 -12.55 0.75
CA VAL A 569 26.53 -13.64 0.15
C VAL A 569 25.88 -14.51 1.23
N LEU A 570 26.55 -14.69 2.38
CA LEU A 570 26.01 -15.44 3.51
C LEU A 570 24.83 -14.70 4.17
N ALA A 571 24.93 -13.36 4.28
CA ALA A 571 23.88 -12.51 4.86
C ALA A 571 22.67 -12.34 3.93
#